data_ee6d7bbcca7c6300d84f53b861dd41b1
#
_entry.id   ee6d7bbcca7c6300d84f53b861dd41b1
#
_cell.length_a   1.000
_cell.length_b   1.000
_cell.length_c   1.000
_cell.angle_alpha   90.00
_cell.angle_beta   90.00
_cell.angle_gamma   90.00
#
_symmetry.space_group_name_H-M   'P 1'
#
loop_
_entity.id
_entity.type
_entity.pdbx_description
1 polymer ?
#
loop_
_entity_poly.entity_id
_entity_poly.type
_entity_poly.pdbx_seq_one_letter_code
_entity_poly.pdbx_strand_id
1 'polypeptide(L)'
;MLPPFDPESIPVRARDNALPAVDPVRLRPAALRARFAQPPQWAPEVFRDARSTLAPTRAASVLIGLVERGDAGLQLLLTRRNARLQQHGGQISFPGGRRDPGDVDAVHTALREAHEEIGLDPSRVETLGTLPLYTTITGFAVTPVVALVAADALLRADPGEVAELFEVPFSFLMDPAHHEHRSWNPENGAAADDTTPRRSFYAMPWTSELGQRYFIWGATAAMIRNLYRLLVA
;
A
#
# COMPACT_ATOMS: atom_id res chain seq x y z
N MET A 1 -30.19 2.37 7.28
CA MET A 1 -28.96 1.86 6.62
C MET A 1 -28.19 3.06 6.14
N LEU A 2 -26.99 3.31 6.67
CA LEU A 2 -26.14 4.37 6.16
C LEU A 2 -25.76 4.02 4.72
N PRO A 3 -25.68 5.00 3.77
CA PRO A 3 -25.24 4.73 2.42
C PRO A 3 -23.86 4.08 2.46
N PRO A 4 -23.55 3.17 1.52
CA PRO A 4 -22.22 2.56 1.47
C PRO A 4 -21.18 3.67 1.36
N PHE A 5 -20.15 3.60 2.21
CA PHE A 5 -19.05 4.56 2.23
C PHE A 5 -18.27 4.44 0.92
N ASP A 6 -18.34 5.48 0.10
CA ASP A 6 -17.54 5.60 -1.12
C ASP A 6 -16.35 6.54 -0.87
N PRO A 7 -15.13 6.00 -0.72
CA PRO A 7 -13.95 6.80 -0.43
C PRO A 7 -13.57 7.74 -1.59
N GLU A 8 -13.96 7.42 -2.81
CA GLU A 8 -13.66 8.26 -3.97
C GLU A 8 -14.51 9.54 -4.02
N SER A 9 -15.70 9.50 -3.40
CA SER A 9 -16.57 10.67 -3.28
C SER A 9 -16.09 11.69 -2.23
N ILE A 10 -15.14 11.30 -1.35
CA ILE A 10 -14.63 12.18 -0.29
C ILE A 10 -13.78 13.30 -0.89
N PRO A 11 -14.01 14.58 -0.52
CA PRO A 11 -13.28 15.70 -1.10
C PRO A 11 -11.76 15.64 -0.84
N VAL A 12 -10.98 16.01 -1.86
CA VAL A 12 -9.55 16.28 -1.72
C VAL A 12 -9.38 17.59 -0.94
N ARG A 13 -8.68 17.55 0.17
CA ARG A 13 -8.38 18.72 1.01
C ARG A 13 -7.03 19.34 0.68
N ALA A 14 -6.05 18.50 0.37
CA ALA A 14 -4.70 18.94 0.02
C ALA A 14 -4.01 17.91 -0.89
N ARG A 15 -2.99 18.37 -1.59
CA ARG A 15 -1.96 17.56 -2.26
C ARG A 15 -0.60 18.05 -1.80
N ASP A 16 0.35 17.14 -1.67
CA ASP A 16 1.69 17.47 -1.15
C ASP A 16 2.63 18.02 -2.24
N ASN A 17 2.12 18.92 -3.09
CA ASN A 17 2.87 19.50 -4.21
C ASN A 17 4.16 20.25 -3.80
N ALA A 18 4.29 20.63 -2.53
CA ALA A 18 5.48 21.29 -2.01
C ALA A 18 6.60 20.32 -1.61
N LEU A 19 6.32 19.02 -1.55
CA LEU A 19 7.33 18.01 -1.23
C LEU A 19 8.01 17.54 -2.52
N PRO A 20 9.34 17.23 -2.49
CA PRO A 20 10.02 16.76 -3.67
C PRO A 20 9.61 15.33 -4.05
N ALA A 21 9.52 15.03 -5.33
CA ALA A 21 9.50 13.66 -5.81
C ALA A 21 10.84 12.97 -5.46
N VAL A 22 10.79 11.64 -5.29
CA VAL A 22 12.03 10.88 -5.10
C VAL A 22 12.84 10.91 -6.40
N ASP A 23 14.14 11.24 -6.29
CA ASP A 23 15.04 11.24 -7.43
C ASP A 23 15.00 9.87 -8.15
N PRO A 24 14.81 9.83 -9.48
CA PRO A 24 14.78 8.58 -10.25
C PRO A 24 15.99 7.66 -10.03
N VAL A 25 17.16 8.22 -9.72
CA VAL A 25 18.36 7.43 -9.39
C VAL A 25 18.16 6.61 -8.13
N ARG A 26 17.43 7.14 -7.13
CA ARG A 26 17.08 6.45 -5.88
C ARG A 26 16.03 5.36 -6.04
N LEU A 27 15.30 5.36 -7.16
CA LEU A 27 14.30 4.35 -7.49
C LEU A 27 14.87 3.13 -8.22
N ARG A 28 16.20 3.09 -8.46
CA ARG A 28 16.86 1.94 -9.09
C ARG A 28 17.06 0.81 -8.08
N PRO A 29 17.02 -0.47 -8.50
CA PRO A 29 17.19 -1.63 -7.61
C PRO A 29 18.44 -1.53 -6.72
N ALA A 30 19.58 -1.12 -7.26
CA ALA A 30 20.82 -0.97 -6.49
C ALA A 30 20.71 0.11 -5.39
N ALA A 31 20.03 1.23 -5.68
CA ALA A 31 19.82 2.29 -4.70
C ALA A 31 18.86 1.87 -3.60
N LEU A 32 17.80 1.10 -3.92
CA LEU A 32 16.89 0.53 -2.94
C LEU A 32 17.62 -0.45 -2.02
N ARG A 33 18.44 -1.36 -2.55
CA ARG A 33 19.28 -2.26 -1.73
C ARG A 33 20.15 -1.48 -0.75
N ALA A 34 20.85 -0.45 -1.24
CA ALA A 34 21.68 0.40 -0.38
C ALA A 34 20.86 1.13 0.69
N ARG A 35 19.68 1.64 0.34
CA ARG A 35 18.78 2.36 1.25
C ARG A 35 18.27 1.47 2.38
N PHE A 36 17.90 0.23 2.09
CA PHE A 36 17.42 -0.72 3.10
C PHE A 36 18.55 -1.32 3.93
N ALA A 37 19.74 -1.49 3.35
CA ALA A 37 20.93 -1.95 4.09
C ALA A 37 21.42 -0.92 5.11
N GLN A 38 21.29 0.38 4.78
CA GLN A 38 21.70 1.49 5.63
C GLN A 38 20.62 2.58 5.63
N PRO A 39 19.51 2.35 6.35
CA PRO A 39 18.41 3.31 6.37
C PRO A 39 18.85 4.62 7.05
N PRO A 40 18.48 5.78 6.50
CA PRO A 40 18.72 7.05 7.15
C PRO A 40 17.90 7.19 8.43
N GLN A 41 18.20 8.22 9.21
CA GLN A 41 17.25 8.64 10.24
C GLN A 41 16.03 9.27 9.57
N TRP A 42 14.86 8.69 9.80
CA TRP A 42 13.58 9.18 9.27
C TRP A 42 12.44 8.89 10.25
N ALA A 43 11.32 9.57 10.08
CA ALA A 43 10.14 9.36 10.90
C ALA A 43 8.96 8.91 10.02
N PRO A 44 8.33 7.76 10.33
CA PRO A 44 7.13 7.34 9.64
C PRO A 44 5.97 8.27 9.98
N GLU A 45 5.08 8.47 9.02
CA GLU A 45 3.79 9.09 9.28
C GLU A 45 2.87 8.06 9.96
N VAL A 46 2.42 8.39 11.17
CA VAL A 46 1.56 7.51 11.94
C VAL A 46 0.11 7.94 11.75
N PHE A 47 -0.64 7.13 11.01
CA PHE A 47 -2.08 7.33 10.87
C PHE A 47 -2.78 6.63 12.04
N ARG A 48 -3.16 7.41 13.05
CA ARG A 48 -4.02 6.91 14.13
C ARG A 48 -5.44 7.38 13.87
N ASP A 49 -6.36 6.45 13.63
CA ASP A 49 -7.76 6.75 13.83
C ASP A 49 -7.97 6.95 15.34
N ALA A 50 -8.61 8.07 15.73
CA ALA A 50 -8.91 8.40 17.13
C ALA A 50 -9.73 7.30 17.87
N ARG A 51 -10.29 6.33 17.13
CA ARG A 51 -10.99 5.17 17.66
C ARG A 51 -10.14 3.93 17.85
N SER A 52 -8.90 3.91 17.38
CA SER A 52 -7.97 2.78 17.61
C SER A 52 -7.40 2.84 19.03
N THR A 53 -8.28 2.72 20.02
CA THR A 53 -7.89 2.61 21.44
C THR A 53 -7.50 1.19 21.84
N LEU A 54 -7.77 0.20 20.99
CA LEU A 54 -7.45 -1.20 21.24
C LEU A 54 -6.06 -1.51 20.66
N ALA A 55 -5.25 -2.21 21.45
CA ALA A 55 -4.00 -2.80 20.95
C ALA A 55 -4.33 -3.75 19.78
N PRO A 56 -3.53 -3.76 18.71
CA PRO A 56 -3.74 -4.70 17.61
C PRO A 56 -3.62 -6.13 18.12
N THR A 57 -4.61 -6.95 17.82
CA THR A 57 -4.69 -8.33 18.34
C THR A 57 -4.28 -9.37 17.31
N ARG A 58 -4.15 -9.01 16.04
CA ARG A 58 -3.89 -9.91 14.92
C ARG A 58 -2.72 -9.43 14.08
N ALA A 59 -1.69 -10.27 13.99
CA ALA A 59 -0.57 -10.00 13.09
C ALA A 59 -0.95 -10.33 11.64
N ALA A 60 -0.44 -9.50 10.72
CA ALA A 60 -0.56 -9.68 9.27
C ALA A 60 0.69 -9.15 8.58
N SER A 61 0.92 -9.56 7.34
CA SER A 61 2.01 -9.02 6.53
C SER A 61 1.54 -8.84 5.09
N VAL A 62 2.13 -7.86 4.41
CA VAL A 62 1.86 -7.59 2.99
C VAL A 62 3.17 -7.46 2.22
N LEU A 63 3.17 -7.85 0.96
CA LEU A 63 4.31 -7.74 0.07
C LEU A 63 4.22 -6.48 -0.79
N ILE A 64 5.12 -5.52 -0.58
CA ILE A 64 5.38 -4.39 -1.47
C ILE A 64 6.38 -4.88 -2.52
N GLY A 65 5.89 -5.59 -3.52
CA GLY A 65 6.69 -6.19 -4.57
C GLY A 65 6.98 -5.21 -5.70
N LEU A 66 8.26 -4.99 -6.00
CA LEU A 66 8.73 -4.11 -7.06
C LEU A 66 9.34 -4.93 -8.19
N VAL A 67 8.78 -4.84 -9.40
CA VAL A 67 9.23 -5.57 -10.59
C VAL A 67 9.93 -4.60 -11.54
N GLU A 68 11.13 -4.98 -12.02
CA GLU A 68 11.83 -4.18 -13.02
C GLU A 68 11.30 -4.46 -14.43
N ARG A 69 10.83 -3.42 -15.13
CA ARG A 69 10.26 -3.52 -16.47
C ARG A 69 11.08 -2.75 -17.52
N GLY A 70 12.39 -2.97 -17.54
CA GLY A 70 13.30 -2.33 -18.49
C GLY A 70 13.19 -0.80 -18.48
N ASP A 71 12.91 -0.19 -19.62
CA ASP A 71 12.83 1.29 -19.76
C ASP A 71 11.67 1.89 -18.97
N ALA A 72 10.64 1.12 -18.64
CA ALA A 72 9.53 1.57 -17.77
C ALA A 72 9.92 1.66 -16.28
N GLY A 73 11.14 1.21 -15.92
CA GLY A 73 11.63 1.22 -14.56
C GLY A 73 10.93 0.23 -13.63
N LEU A 74 10.97 0.49 -12.34
CA LEU A 74 10.28 -0.32 -11.36
C LEU A 74 8.77 -0.08 -11.39
N GLN A 75 8.03 -1.18 -11.33
CA GLN A 75 6.57 -1.20 -11.21
C GLN A 75 6.18 -1.83 -9.87
N LEU A 76 5.21 -1.25 -9.18
CA LEU A 76 4.65 -1.79 -7.95
C LEU A 76 3.51 -2.76 -8.25
N LEU A 77 3.60 -3.99 -7.74
CA LEU A 77 2.53 -4.99 -7.83
C LEU A 77 1.39 -4.67 -6.86
N LEU A 78 0.18 -4.63 -7.38
CA LEU A 78 -1.06 -4.47 -6.62
C LEU A 78 -2.12 -5.44 -7.10
N THR A 79 -3.04 -5.78 -6.21
CA THR A 79 -4.20 -6.60 -6.48
C THR A 79 -5.48 -5.82 -6.28
N ARG A 80 -6.51 -6.13 -7.07
CA ARG A 80 -7.90 -5.79 -6.77
C ARG A 80 -8.56 -7.03 -6.20
N ARG A 81 -9.02 -6.94 -4.97
CA ARG A 81 -9.70 -8.05 -4.30
C ARG A 81 -11.01 -8.40 -4.99
N ASN A 82 -11.35 -9.69 -5.01
CA ASN A 82 -12.62 -10.12 -5.58
C ASN A 82 -13.79 -9.44 -4.85
N ALA A 83 -14.70 -8.82 -5.61
CA ALA A 83 -15.84 -8.08 -5.07
C ALA A 83 -16.83 -8.96 -4.26
N ARG A 84 -16.77 -10.29 -4.45
CA ARG A 84 -17.60 -11.25 -3.72
C ARG A 84 -17.12 -11.53 -2.29
N LEU A 85 -15.90 -11.10 -1.95
CA LEU A 85 -15.37 -11.28 -0.60
C LEU A 85 -16.17 -10.44 0.40
N GLN A 86 -16.49 -11.03 1.56
CA GLN A 86 -17.29 -10.37 2.60
C GLN A 86 -16.60 -9.13 3.19
N GLN A 87 -15.27 -9.10 3.18
CA GLN A 87 -14.49 -7.99 3.70
C GLN A 87 -13.59 -7.42 2.60
N HIS A 88 -13.62 -6.09 2.45
CA HIS A 88 -12.75 -5.36 1.54
C HIS A 88 -12.87 -5.76 0.05
N GLY A 89 -14.01 -6.35 -0.37
CA GLY A 89 -14.26 -6.70 -1.77
C GLY A 89 -14.13 -5.48 -2.69
N GLY A 90 -13.43 -5.65 -3.81
CA GLY A 90 -13.16 -4.58 -4.79
C GLY A 90 -12.07 -3.59 -4.41
N GLN A 91 -11.52 -3.64 -3.19
CA GLN A 91 -10.43 -2.74 -2.78
C GLN A 91 -9.09 -3.13 -3.41
N ILE A 92 -8.25 -2.12 -3.60
CA ILE A 92 -6.88 -2.30 -4.06
C ILE A 92 -5.97 -2.49 -2.85
N SER A 93 -5.18 -3.56 -2.88
CA SER A 93 -4.26 -3.92 -1.81
C SER A 93 -2.95 -4.49 -2.35
N PHE A 94 -1.95 -4.57 -1.51
CA PHE A 94 -0.81 -5.46 -1.73
C PHE A 94 -1.25 -6.91 -1.55
N PRO A 95 -0.60 -7.88 -2.20
CA PRO A 95 -0.71 -9.29 -1.81
C PRO A 95 -0.34 -9.45 -0.34
N GLY A 96 -1.12 -10.22 0.41
CA GLY A 96 -0.83 -10.40 1.82
C GLY A 96 -2.05 -10.70 2.68
N GLY A 97 -1.79 -11.17 3.90
CA GLY A 97 -2.84 -11.59 4.81
C GLY A 97 -2.38 -11.83 6.23
N ARG A 98 -3.12 -12.65 6.95
CA ARG A 98 -2.88 -12.98 8.36
C ARG A 98 -1.66 -13.87 8.51
N ARG A 99 -0.95 -13.63 9.61
CA ARG A 99 0.08 -14.58 10.05
C ARG A 99 -0.57 -15.88 10.51
N ASP A 100 -0.12 -16.98 9.94
CA ASP A 100 -0.49 -18.33 10.36
C ASP A 100 0.46 -18.86 11.43
N PRO A 101 0.04 -19.84 12.26
CA PRO A 101 0.91 -20.43 13.30
C PRO A 101 2.21 -21.04 12.76
N GLY A 102 2.22 -21.45 11.49
CA GLY A 102 3.42 -22.01 10.82
C GLY A 102 4.36 -20.95 10.26
N ASP A 103 3.98 -19.69 10.23
CA ASP A 103 4.83 -18.63 9.71
C ASP A 103 5.94 -18.26 10.71
N VAL A 104 7.18 -18.41 10.29
CA VAL A 104 8.35 -18.15 11.15
C VAL A 104 8.50 -16.66 11.48
N ASP A 105 8.18 -15.78 10.49
CA ASP A 105 8.27 -14.33 10.64
C ASP A 105 7.31 -13.60 9.68
N ALA A 106 7.40 -12.28 9.65
CA ALA A 106 6.56 -11.42 8.79
C ALA A 106 6.89 -11.58 7.29
N VAL A 107 8.15 -11.86 6.96
CA VAL A 107 8.59 -12.09 5.57
C VAL A 107 7.98 -13.39 5.06
N HIS A 108 8.05 -14.45 5.86
CA HIS A 108 7.43 -15.73 5.51
C HIS A 108 5.92 -15.60 5.26
N THR A 109 5.20 -14.86 6.15
CA THR A 109 3.77 -14.57 5.96
C THR A 109 3.53 -13.87 4.63
N ALA A 110 4.26 -12.78 4.33
CA ALA A 110 4.06 -12.00 3.10
C ALA A 110 4.33 -12.83 1.83
N LEU A 111 5.35 -13.67 1.84
CA LEU A 111 5.71 -14.52 0.70
C LEU A 111 4.72 -15.67 0.51
N ARG A 112 4.27 -16.32 1.59
CA ARG A 112 3.24 -17.36 1.53
C ARG A 112 1.94 -16.82 0.94
N GLU A 113 1.45 -15.71 1.47
CA GLU A 113 0.23 -15.06 1.00
C GLU A 113 0.35 -14.61 -0.46
N ALA A 114 1.50 -14.03 -0.86
CA ALA A 114 1.74 -13.67 -2.25
C ALA A 114 1.79 -14.92 -3.17
N HIS A 115 2.31 -16.05 -2.68
CA HIS A 115 2.26 -17.30 -3.42
C HIS A 115 0.82 -17.80 -3.59
N GLU A 116 0.01 -17.76 -2.53
CA GLU A 116 -1.39 -18.18 -2.53
C GLU A 116 -2.26 -17.28 -3.41
N GLU A 117 -2.17 -15.95 -3.25
CA GLU A 117 -3.02 -14.99 -3.96
C GLU A 117 -2.64 -14.77 -5.43
N ILE A 118 -1.35 -14.74 -5.75
CA ILE A 118 -0.86 -14.37 -7.09
C ILE A 118 0.14 -15.36 -7.71
N GLY A 119 0.33 -16.54 -7.11
CA GLY A 119 1.22 -17.59 -7.63
C GLY A 119 2.71 -17.21 -7.66
N LEU A 120 3.11 -16.16 -6.93
CA LEU A 120 4.49 -15.69 -6.91
C LEU A 120 5.38 -16.71 -6.21
N ASP A 121 6.36 -17.29 -6.94
CA ASP A 121 7.36 -18.17 -6.35
C ASP A 121 8.29 -17.37 -5.41
N PRO A 122 8.38 -17.73 -4.12
CA PRO A 122 9.28 -17.08 -3.17
C PRO A 122 10.76 -17.04 -3.60
N SER A 123 11.22 -18.02 -4.40
CA SER A 123 12.58 -18.03 -4.93
C SER A 123 12.86 -16.91 -5.95
N ARG A 124 11.81 -16.27 -6.46
CA ARG A 124 11.87 -15.13 -7.39
C ARG A 124 11.83 -13.78 -6.70
N VAL A 125 11.92 -13.76 -5.36
CA VAL A 125 11.76 -12.55 -4.53
C VAL A 125 13.01 -12.30 -3.70
N GLU A 126 13.58 -11.12 -3.86
CA GLU A 126 14.66 -10.60 -3.02
C GLU A 126 14.07 -9.63 -1.99
N THR A 127 13.97 -10.04 -0.74
CA THR A 127 13.51 -9.17 0.34
C THR A 127 14.56 -8.11 0.65
N LEU A 128 14.17 -6.84 0.63
CA LEU A 128 15.01 -5.71 0.98
C LEU A 128 14.93 -5.37 2.47
N GLY A 129 13.72 -5.43 3.04
CA GLY A 129 13.48 -5.12 4.45
C GLY A 129 12.00 -4.87 4.73
N THR A 130 11.71 -4.33 5.91
CA THR A 130 10.35 -4.01 6.33
C THR A 130 10.19 -2.52 6.61
N LEU A 131 8.97 -2.02 6.43
CA LEU A 131 8.58 -0.70 6.92
C LEU A 131 8.01 -0.81 8.35
N PRO A 132 7.87 0.33 9.05
CA PRO A 132 7.20 0.38 10.33
C PRO A 132 5.80 -0.21 10.28
N LEU A 133 5.43 -0.85 11.39
CA LEU A 133 4.15 -1.51 11.56
C LEU A 133 3.00 -0.54 11.31
N TYR A 134 2.03 -0.96 10.50
CA TYR A 134 0.79 -0.23 10.26
C TYR A 134 -0.37 -0.87 11.03
N THR A 135 -1.03 -0.10 11.89
CA THR A 135 -2.22 -0.58 12.63
C THR A 135 -3.49 -0.20 11.88
N THR A 136 -4.27 -1.21 11.47
CA THR A 136 -5.55 -0.99 10.80
C THR A 136 -6.67 -0.70 11.80
N ILE A 137 -7.73 -0.03 11.35
CA ILE A 137 -8.96 0.21 12.13
C ILE A 137 -9.61 -1.13 12.55
N THR A 138 -9.40 -2.18 11.78
CA THR A 138 -9.97 -3.52 12.02
C THR A 138 -9.14 -4.37 13.00
N GLY A 139 -8.12 -3.77 13.64
CA GLY A 139 -7.32 -4.41 14.70
C GLY A 139 -6.21 -5.33 14.19
N PHE A 140 -5.73 -5.12 12.96
CA PHE A 140 -4.53 -5.80 12.47
C PHE A 140 -3.27 -4.95 12.68
N ALA A 141 -2.19 -5.61 13.08
CA ALA A 141 -0.82 -5.10 13.02
C ALA A 141 -0.19 -5.64 11.73
N VAL A 142 -0.10 -4.80 10.72
CA VAL A 142 0.39 -5.17 9.39
C VAL A 142 1.85 -4.79 9.25
N THR A 143 2.71 -5.75 8.93
CA THR A 143 4.13 -5.52 8.58
C THR A 143 4.26 -5.44 7.07
N PRO A 144 4.59 -4.26 6.49
CA PRO A 144 4.88 -4.15 5.07
C PRO A 144 6.30 -4.67 4.78
N VAL A 145 6.41 -5.66 3.92
CA VAL A 145 7.67 -6.26 3.45
C VAL A 145 7.98 -5.72 2.07
N VAL A 146 9.09 -5.02 1.91
CA VAL A 146 9.53 -4.46 0.62
C VAL A 146 10.51 -5.41 -0.05
N ALA A 147 10.25 -5.72 -1.31
CA ALA A 147 11.05 -6.69 -2.04
C ALA A 147 11.16 -6.35 -3.54
N LEU A 148 12.25 -6.80 -4.15
CA LEU A 148 12.39 -6.86 -5.60
C LEU A 148 11.90 -8.22 -6.08
N VAL A 149 11.10 -8.20 -7.14
CA VAL A 149 10.58 -9.40 -7.80
C VAL A 149 11.26 -9.55 -9.15
N ALA A 150 11.72 -10.75 -9.46
CA ALA A 150 12.38 -11.02 -10.73
C ALA A 150 11.46 -10.68 -11.91
N ALA A 151 12.00 -10.03 -12.94
CA ALA A 151 11.23 -9.54 -14.08
C ALA A 151 10.50 -10.65 -14.88
N ASP A 152 11.04 -11.88 -14.84
CA ASP A 152 10.50 -13.07 -15.48
C ASP A 152 9.66 -13.95 -14.51
N ALA A 153 9.33 -13.46 -13.31
CA ALA A 153 8.46 -14.16 -12.40
C ALA A 153 7.07 -14.35 -13.04
N LEU A 154 6.62 -15.61 -13.04
CA LEU A 154 5.28 -15.92 -13.53
C LEU A 154 4.27 -15.62 -12.41
N LEU A 155 3.28 -14.82 -12.74
CA LEU A 155 2.23 -14.42 -11.82
C LEU A 155 0.88 -14.96 -12.32
N ARG A 156 0.10 -15.51 -11.42
CA ARG A 156 -1.22 -16.05 -11.70
C ARG A 156 -2.16 -15.74 -10.53
N ALA A 157 -3.07 -14.82 -10.73
CA ALA A 157 -4.08 -14.48 -9.74
C ALA A 157 -4.97 -15.70 -9.39
N ASP A 158 -5.21 -15.96 -8.11
CA ASP A 158 -6.28 -16.85 -7.68
C ASP A 158 -7.62 -16.12 -7.85
N PRO A 159 -8.51 -16.58 -8.75
CA PRO A 159 -9.78 -15.92 -9.01
C PRO A 159 -10.74 -15.96 -7.80
N GLY A 160 -10.49 -16.80 -6.81
CA GLY A 160 -11.26 -16.83 -5.55
C GLY A 160 -11.02 -15.58 -4.72
N GLU A 161 -9.79 -15.05 -4.71
CA GLU A 161 -9.41 -13.91 -3.88
C GLU A 161 -9.08 -12.65 -4.67
N VAL A 162 -8.47 -12.77 -5.84
CA VAL A 162 -7.95 -11.68 -6.65
C VAL A 162 -8.73 -11.58 -7.96
N ALA A 163 -9.45 -10.48 -8.14
CA ALA A 163 -10.15 -10.18 -9.40
C ALA A 163 -9.20 -9.69 -10.49
N GLU A 164 -8.14 -8.99 -10.10
CA GLU A 164 -7.19 -8.38 -11.02
C GLU A 164 -5.83 -8.21 -10.34
N LEU A 165 -4.76 -8.54 -11.07
CA LEU A 165 -3.38 -8.21 -10.73
C LEU A 165 -2.90 -7.16 -11.72
N PHE A 166 -2.30 -6.07 -11.23
CA PHE A 166 -1.81 -4.98 -12.07
C PHE A 166 -0.57 -4.32 -11.48
N GLU A 167 0.10 -3.54 -12.31
CA GLU A 167 1.33 -2.85 -11.96
C GLU A 167 1.13 -1.35 -12.09
N VAL A 168 1.71 -0.59 -11.15
CA VAL A 168 1.67 0.88 -11.16
C VAL A 168 3.11 1.39 -11.23
N PRO A 169 3.42 2.38 -12.09
CA PRO A 169 4.76 2.96 -12.14
C PRO A 169 5.21 3.43 -10.76
N PHE A 170 6.33 2.88 -10.29
CA PHE A 170 6.83 3.21 -8.95
C PHE A 170 7.19 4.70 -8.84
N SER A 171 7.68 5.31 -9.93
CA SER A 171 7.94 6.75 -10.00
C SER A 171 6.69 7.59 -9.77
N PHE A 172 5.51 7.18 -10.29
CA PHE A 172 4.25 7.85 -10.04
C PHE A 172 3.91 7.86 -8.55
N LEU A 173 4.05 6.71 -7.88
CA LEU A 173 3.74 6.55 -6.46
C LEU A 173 4.76 7.25 -5.55
N MET A 174 5.96 7.52 -6.05
CA MET A 174 7.03 8.21 -5.33
C MET A 174 7.08 9.73 -5.62
N ASP A 175 6.08 10.25 -6.33
CA ASP A 175 5.84 11.67 -6.50
C ASP A 175 4.68 12.12 -5.60
N PRO A 176 4.93 12.93 -4.54
CA PRO A 176 3.89 13.34 -3.60
C PRO A 176 2.84 14.29 -4.21
N ALA A 177 3.05 14.82 -5.42
CA ALA A 177 2.01 15.54 -6.14
C ALA A 177 0.78 14.66 -6.44
N HIS A 178 0.95 13.33 -6.46
CA HIS A 178 -0.12 12.35 -6.61
C HIS A 178 -0.73 11.88 -5.29
N HIS A 179 -0.20 12.34 -4.14
CA HIS A 179 -0.72 11.99 -2.82
C HIS A 179 -1.81 12.95 -2.40
N GLU A 180 -3.06 12.52 -2.47
CA GLU A 180 -4.22 13.29 -2.07
C GLU A 180 -4.52 13.06 -0.58
N HIS A 181 -4.59 14.14 0.20
CA HIS A 181 -5.19 14.11 1.52
C HIS A 181 -6.69 14.26 1.38
N ARG A 182 -7.44 13.29 1.85
CA ARG A 182 -8.90 13.32 1.88
C ARG A 182 -9.39 13.22 3.31
N SER A 183 -10.39 14.03 3.65
CA SER A 183 -10.98 13.98 4.99
C SER A 183 -12.46 14.30 4.96
N TRP A 184 -13.20 13.67 5.87
CA TRP A 184 -14.62 13.91 6.06
C TRP A 184 -14.98 13.84 7.55
N ASN A 185 -16.12 14.43 7.90
CA ASN A 185 -16.71 14.24 9.20
C ASN A 185 -17.72 13.09 9.14
N PRO A 186 -17.58 12.05 9.98
CA PRO A 186 -18.53 10.94 10.01
C PRO A 186 -19.96 11.33 10.40
N GLU A 187 -20.12 12.43 11.14
CA GLU A 187 -21.42 12.88 11.68
C GLU A 187 -22.17 13.80 10.72
N ASN A 188 -21.45 14.69 10.03
CA ASN A 188 -22.03 15.75 9.20
C ASN A 188 -21.61 15.71 7.72
N GLY A 189 -20.92 14.66 7.27
CA GLY A 189 -20.44 14.55 5.90
C GLY A 189 -19.35 15.58 5.56
N ALA A 190 -19.39 16.15 4.35
CA ALA A 190 -18.40 17.12 3.86
C ALA A 190 -18.58 18.55 4.46
N ALA A 191 -19.69 18.84 5.14
CA ALA A 191 -20.08 20.19 5.59
C ALA A 191 -19.61 20.58 7.00
N ALA A 192 -18.71 19.80 7.62
CA ALA A 192 -18.26 20.06 9.00
C ALA A 192 -17.33 21.27 9.13
N ASP A 193 -17.49 22.00 10.22
CA ASP A 193 -16.55 23.05 10.64
C ASP A 193 -15.19 22.46 11.08
N ASP A 194 -14.20 23.33 11.34
CA ASP A 194 -12.84 22.90 11.69
C ASP A 194 -12.69 22.34 13.11
N THR A 195 -13.74 22.35 13.92
CA THR A 195 -13.72 21.97 15.35
C THR A 195 -14.04 20.50 15.58
N THR A 196 -14.65 19.81 14.60
CA THR A 196 -15.09 18.42 14.74
C THR A 196 -13.99 17.42 14.32
N PRO A 197 -13.77 16.32 15.08
CA PRO A 197 -12.78 15.30 14.72
C PRO A 197 -13.05 14.73 13.31
N ARG A 198 -12.09 14.89 12.42
CA ARG A 198 -12.19 14.41 11.04
C ARG A 198 -11.51 13.06 10.92
N ARG A 199 -12.07 12.20 10.10
CA ARG A 199 -11.37 11.03 9.57
C ARG A 199 -10.62 11.44 8.32
N SER A 200 -9.37 11.04 8.22
CA SER A 200 -8.52 11.35 7.08
C SER A 200 -7.84 10.10 6.55
N PHE A 201 -7.52 10.12 5.27
CA PHE A 201 -6.73 9.09 4.62
C PHE A 201 -5.98 9.67 3.42
N TYR A 202 -4.92 8.98 3.02
CA TYR A 202 -4.28 9.22 1.73
C TYR A 202 -5.00 8.45 0.62
N ALA A 203 -5.03 9.07 -0.57
CA ALA A 203 -5.37 8.40 -1.81
C ALA A 203 -4.36 8.76 -2.90
N MET A 204 -4.11 7.82 -3.80
CA MET A 204 -3.22 7.95 -4.96
C MET A 204 -3.98 7.42 -6.19
N PRO A 205 -4.94 8.18 -6.74
CA PRO A 205 -5.68 7.77 -7.93
C PRO A 205 -4.74 7.68 -9.13
N TRP A 206 -4.71 6.54 -9.77
CA TRP A 206 -3.90 6.32 -10.98
C TRP A 206 -4.79 5.86 -12.12
N THR A 207 -4.44 6.28 -13.34
CA THR A 207 -5.11 5.84 -14.57
C THR A 207 -4.07 5.21 -15.48
N SER A 208 -4.32 3.98 -15.90
CA SER A 208 -3.44 3.25 -16.80
C SER A 208 -3.47 3.86 -18.21
N GLU A 209 -2.51 3.47 -19.06
CA GLU A 209 -2.48 3.87 -20.48
C GLU A 209 -3.72 3.43 -21.26
N LEU A 210 -4.38 2.36 -20.80
CA LEU A 210 -5.64 1.88 -21.39
C LEU A 210 -6.88 2.63 -20.86
N GLY A 211 -6.69 3.67 -20.04
CA GLY A 211 -7.78 4.46 -19.47
C GLY A 211 -8.48 3.83 -18.26
N GLN A 212 -8.00 2.68 -17.75
CA GLN A 212 -8.54 2.06 -16.55
C GLN A 212 -8.11 2.85 -15.31
N ARG A 213 -9.09 3.24 -14.49
CA ARG A 213 -8.86 3.99 -13.24
C ARG A 213 -8.73 3.05 -12.05
N TYR A 214 -7.74 3.34 -11.21
CA TYR A 214 -7.44 2.64 -9.97
C TYR A 214 -7.40 3.63 -8.82
N PHE A 215 -8.24 3.43 -7.82
CA PHE A 215 -8.29 4.29 -6.63
C PHE A 215 -7.55 3.62 -5.47
N ILE A 216 -6.25 3.91 -5.37
CA ILE A 216 -5.38 3.40 -4.29
C ILE A 216 -5.58 4.29 -3.07
N TRP A 217 -6.02 3.75 -1.93
CA TRP A 217 -6.35 4.55 -0.76
C TRP A 217 -6.17 3.81 0.57
N GLY A 218 -6.38 4.51 1.69
CA GLY A 218 -6.41 3.93 3.03
C GLY A 218 -5.08 3.31 3.44
N ALA A 219 -5.11 2.08 3.97
CA ALA A 219 -3.91 1.39 4.45
C ALA A 219 -2.84 1.21 3.36
N THR A 220 -3.25 0.86 2.14
CA THR A 220 -2.35 0.69 1.00
C THR A 220 -1.62 2.00 0.68
N ALA A 221 -2.36 3.11 0.52
CA ALA A 221 -1.75 4.42 0.26
C ALA A 221 -0.89 4.91 1.44
N ALA A 222 -1.28 4.65 2.68
CA ALA A 222 -0.50 5.03 3.86
C ALA A 222 0.85 4.28 3.94
N MET A 223 0.89 3.00 3.58
CA MET A 223 2.14 2.24 3.52
C MET A 223 3.03 2.70 2.35
N ILE A 224 2.45 3.03 1.17
CA ILE A 224 3.18 3.65 0.06
C ILE A 224 3.75 5.00 0.49
N ARG A 225 2.98 5.81 1.23
CA ARG A 225 3.43 7.09 1.76
C ARG A 225 4.64 6.93 2.69
N ASN A 226 4.65 5.92 3.54
CA ASN A 226 5.79 5.64 4.41
C ASN A 226 7.03 5.15 3.63
N LEU A 227 6.84 4.39 2.55
CA LEU A 227 7.95 4.05 1.64
C LEU A 227 8.52 5.32 0.97
N TYR A 228 7.67 6.23 0.48
CA TYR A 228 8.12 7.54 -0.01
C TYR A 228 8.94 8.29 1.06
N ARG A 229 8.45 8.36 2.30
CA ARG A 229 9.15 9.05 3.41
C ARG A 229 10.54 8.46 3.68
N LEU A 230 10.69 7.15 3.62
CA LEU A 230 11.98 6.48 3.72
C LEU A 230 12.90 6.85 2.56
N LEU A 231 12.39 6.89 1.32
CA LEU A 231 13.22 7.06 0.13
C LEU A 231 13.64 8.52 -0.10
N VAL A 232 12.83 9.49 0.30
CA VAL A 232 13.15 10.92 0.16
C VAL A 232 14.12 11.41 1.23
N ALA A 233 14.16 10.78 2.41
CA ALA A 233 15.12 11.06 3.47
C ALA A 233 16.55 10.62 3.06
#